data_1c7127f7aefbcb11f54d751139164852
#
_entry.id   1c7127f7aefbcb11f54d751139164852
#
_cell.length_a   1.000
_cell.length_b   1.000
_cell.length_c   1.000
_cell.angle_alpha   90.00
_cell.angle_beta   90.00
_cell.angle_gamma   90.00
#
_symmetry.space_group_name_H-M   'P 1'
#
loop_
_entity.id
_entity.type
_entity.pdbx_description
1 polymer ?
#
loop_
_entity_poly.entity_id
_entity_poly.type
_entity_poly.pdbx_seq_one_letter_code
_entity_poly.pdbx_strand_id
1 'polypeptide(L)'
;MSLSARDLAGCLLEVGAVRLQPLEPFTWASGLKSPIYCDNRQLLGFPAVRDQIIAALVAQAATFQPTLIAGAATAGVPWAAMVADHMQLPMAYVRPTPKNHGMGRQVEGPMAKDHCVVLIEDLISTGMSSLRCAEALRAEGATVPVVLALFSYGLPQATAAFTEAGIGLSVLSSFEVLAAEAETRGILDAEGQAALKDWRADTVAWSRARGGA
;
A
#
# COMPACT_ATOMS: atom_id res chain seq x y z
N MET A 1 2.85 -3.97 22.69
CA MET A 1 2.44 -2.59 22.30
C MET A 1 1.94 -2.65 20.86
N SER A 2 0.86 -1.95 20.52
CA SER A 2 0.37 -1.89 19.14
C SER A 2 1.27 -0.95 18.33
N LEU A 3 1.60 -1.33 17.09
CA LEU A 3 2.36 -0.51 16.16
C LEU A 3 1.55 0.76 15.83
N SER A 4 2.05 1.94 16.19
CA SER A 4 1.44 3.20 15.78
C SER A 4 1.85 3.58 14.36
N ALA A 5 1.07 4.47 13.71
CA ALA A 5 1.42 4.98 12.39
C ALA A 5 2.79 5.69 12.38
N ARG A 6 3.13 6.36 13.49
CA ARG A 6 4.42 7.02 13.66
C ARG A 6 5.57 6.03 13.83
N ASP A 7 5.37 4.95 14.61
CA ASP A 7 6.39 3.91 14.76
C ASP A 7 6.72 3.26 13.42
N LEU A 8 5.69 2.94 12.62
CA LEU A 8 5.90 2.40 11.27
C LEU A 8 6.63 3.40 10.37
N ALA A 9 6.25 4.67 10.39
CA ALA A 9 6.95 5.71 9.63
C ALA A 9 8.44 5.79 10.01
N GLY A 10 8.74 5.74 11.31
CA GLY A 10 10.11 5.68 11.82
C GLY A 10 10.88 4.46 11.30
N CYS A 11 10.28 3.28 11.37
CA CYS A 11 10.87 2.05 10.83
C CYS A 11 11.13 2.13 9.32
N LEU A 12 10.18 2.68 8.54
CA LEU A 12 10.34 2.85 7.09
C LEU A 12 11.56 3.71 6.73
N LEU A 13 11.80 4.77 7.49
CA LEU A 13 12.98 5.63 7.32
C LEU A 13 14.27 4.93 7.77
N GLU A 14 14.27 4.27 8.92
CA GLU A 14 15.44 3.60 9.50
C GLU A 14 15.97 2.47 8.63
N VAL A 15 15.08 1.62 8.10
CA VAL A 15 15.49 0.50 7.25
C VAL A 15 15.73 0.89 5.80
N GLY A 16 15.50 2.17 5.44
CA GLY A 16 15.64 2.68 4.08
C GLY A 16 14.56 2.17 3.11
N ALA A 17 13.46 1.63 3.62
CA ALA A 17 12.29 1.26 2.81
C ALA A 17 11.64 2.49 2.17
N VAL A 18 11.68 3.62 2.86
CA VAL A 18 11.33 4.92 2.29
C VAL A 18 12.56 5.84 2.34
N ARG A 19 12.81 6.50 1.21
CA ARG A 19 13.84 7.51 1.06
C ARG A 19 13.24 8.81 0.56
N LEU A 20 13.68 9.93 1.11
CA LEU A 20 13.25 11.27 0.77
C LEU A 20 14.41 12.05 0.13
N GLN A 21 14.22 12.53 -1.09
CA GLN A 21 15.19 13.32 -1.85
C GLN A 21 14.46 14.46 -2.60
N PRO A 22 13.97 15.47 -1.89
CA PRO A 22 13.13 16.52 -2.48
C PRO A 22 13.89 17.44 -3.44
N LEU A 23 15.21 17.63 -3.24
CA LEU A 23 16.04 18.50 -4.09
C LEU A 23 16.66 17.73 -5.27
N GLU A 24 16.89 16.41 -5.13
CA GLU A 24 17.39 15.52 -6.17
C GLU A 24 16.41 14.36 -6.40
N PRO A 25 15.25 14.62 -7.01
CA PRO A 25 14.14 13.67 -7.02
C PRO A 25 14.44 12.39 -7.80
N PHE A 26 13.86 11.30 -7.33
CA PHE A 26 13.82 10.02 -8.05
C PHE A 26 13.05 10.15 -9.36
N THR A 27 13.34 9.27 -10.32
CA THR A 27 12.51 9.08 -11.50
C THR A 27 11.81 7.73 -11.38
N TRP A 28 10.48 7.74 -11.33
CA TRP A 28 9.70 6.51 -11.31
C TRP A 28 9.69 5.83 -12.69
N ALA A 29 9.28 4.56 -12.74
CA ALA A 29 9.16 3.83 -14.00
C ALA A 29 8.16 4.47 -15.01
N SER A 30 7.22 5.27 -14.52
CA SER A 30 6.30 6.07 -15.33
C SER A 30 6.96 7.30 -15.98
N GLY A 31 8.21 7.61 -15.66
CA GLY A 31 8.92 8.84 -16.06
C GLY A 31 8.64 10.05 -15.14
N LEU A 32 7.73 9.93 -14.18
CA LEU A 32 7.45 11.00 -13.23
C LEU A 32 8.62 11.19 -12.25
N LYS A 33 8.96 12.45 -11.98
CA LYS A 33 9.84 12.82 -10.88
C LYS A 33 9.09 12.79 -9.56
N SER A 34 9.76 12.26 -8.51
CA SER A 34 9.18 12.16 -7.17
C SER A 34 10.22 12.41 -6.09
N PRO A 35 9.91 13.18 -5.05
CA PRO A 35 10.80 13.41 -3.91
C PRO A 35 10.86 12.21 -2.96
N ILE A 36 10.01 11.19 -3.19
CA ILE A 36 9.92 9.99 -2.37
C ILE A 36 10.07 8.73 -3.21
N TYR A 37 10.82 7.78 -2.69
CA TYR A 37 10.88 6.41 -3.17
C TYR A 37 10.49 5.47 -2.04
N CYS A 38 9.59 4.53 -2.31
CA CYS A 38 9.09 3.56 -1.34
C CYS A 38 9.25 2.14 -1.88
N ASP A 39 9.90 1.28 -1.09
CA ASP A 39 10.00 -0.16 -1.32
C ASP A 39 9.73 -0.92 -0.01
N ASN A 40 8.46 -1.12 0.29
CA ASN A 40 8.02 -1.79 1.51
C ASN A 40 8.44 -3.26 1.59
N ARG A 41 8.88 -3.86 0.49
CA ARG A 41 9.41 -5.24 0.46
C ARG A 41 10.67 -5.38 1.30
N GLN A 42 11.43 -4.32 1.52
CA GLN A 42 12.60 -4.33 2.39
C GLN A 42 12.24 -4.69 3.85
N LEU A 43 11.02 -4.33 4.30
CA LEU A 43 10.55 -4.66 5.65
C LEU A 43 10.45 -6.18 5.90
N LEU A 44 10.33 -6.99 4.84
CA LEU A 44 10.33 -8.45 4.96
C LEU A 44 11.65 -9.00 5.54
N GLY A 45 12.75 -8.28 5.37
CA GLY A 45 14.07 -8.62 5.91
C GLY A 45 14.25 -8.30 7.41
N PHE A 46 13.25 -7.67 8.07
CA PHE A 46 13.31 -7.25 9.46
C PHE A 46 12.22 -7.95 10.31
N PRO A 47 12.48 -9.18 10.82
CA PRO A 47 11.44 -9.99 11.46
C PRO A 47 10.67 -9.28 12.57
N ALA A 48 11.35 -8.55 13.46
CA ALA A 48 10.69 -7.86 14.58
C ALA A 48 9.71 -6.76 14.12
N VAL A 49 10.05 -5.99 13.07
CA VAL A 49 9.16 -4.98 12.48
C VAL A 49 8.03 -5.65 11.71
N ARG A 50 8.37 -6.69 10.92
CA ARG A 50 7.40 -7.47 10.16
C ARG A 50 6.31 -8.04 11.07
N ASP A 51 6.67 -8.64 12.21
CA ASP A 51 5.73 -9.26 13.14
C ASP A 51 4.78 -8.21 13.75
N GLN A 52 5.26 -7.01 14.02
CA GLN A 52 4.41 -5.89 14.47
C GLN A 52 3.44 -5.42 13.39
N ILE A 53 3.89 -5.34 12.14
CA ILE A 53 3.05 -5.00 10.98
C ILE A 53 1.94 -6.04 10.81
N ILE A 54 2.29 -7.33 10.87
CA ILE A 54 1.33 -8.42 10.74
C ILE A 54 0.30 -8.36 11.86
N ALA A 55 0.73 -8.18 13.11
CA ALA A 55 -0.19 -8.04 14.24
C ALA A 55 -1.17 -6.86 14.05
N ALA A 56 -0.70 -5.73 13.51
CA ALA A 56 -1.55 -4.57 13.22
C ALA A 56 -2.54 -4.85 12.08
N LEU A 57 -2.09 -5.50 10.99
CA LEU A 57 -2.96 -5.90 9.88
C LEU A 57 -4.01 -6.92 10.32
N VAL A 58 -3.64 -7.91 11.12
CA VAL A 58 -4.56 -8.91 11.68
C VAL A 58 -5.63 -8.24 12.54
N ALA A 59 -5.23 -7.32 13.42
CA ALA A 59 -6.17 -6.60 14.27
C ALA A 59 -7.17 -5.77 13.46
N GLN A 60 -6.72 -5.11 12.38
CA GLN A 60 -7.61 -4.36 11.49
C GLN A 60 -8.49 -5.30 10.66
N ALA A 61 -7.92 -6.36 10.07
CA ALA A 61 -8.67 -7.31 9.26
C ALA A 61 -9.80 -7.97 10.04
N ALA A 62 -9.56 -8.33 11.31
CA ALA A 62 -10.54 -8.98 12.17
C ALA A 62 -11.83 -8.17 12.34
N THR A 63 -11.77 -6.83 12.25
CA THR A 63 -12.96 -5.98 12.36
C THR A 63 -13.96 -6.17 11.22
N PHE A 64 -13.50 -6.69 10.08
CA PHE A 64 -14.34 -6.97 8.90
C PHE A 64 -14.82 -8.41 8.84
N GLN A 65 -14.45 -9.25 9.81
CA GLN A 65 -14.82 -10.67 9.87
C GLN A 65 -14.59 -11.42 8.54
N PRO A 66 -13.37 -11.33 7.95
CA PRO A 66 -13.10 -11.95 6.67
C PRO A 66 -13.19 -13.47 6.75
N THR A 67 -13.59 -14.09 5.64
CA THR A 67 -13.54 -15.54 5.47
C THR A 67 -12.45 -15.98 4.49
N LEU A 68 -11.78 -15.00 3.87
CA LEU A 68 -10.63 -15.17 2.99
C LEU A 68 -9.76 -13.93 3.02
N ILE A 69 -8.45 -14.09 3.04
CA ILE A 69 -7.48 -13.00 2.87
C ILE A 69 -6.94 -13.06 1.44
N ALA A 70 -6.88 -11.91 0.77
CA ALA A 70 -6.26 -11.82 -0.55
C ALA A 70 -5.08 -10.86 -0.56
N GLY A 71 -4.06 -11.15 -1.39
CA GLY A 71 -2.92 -10.26 -1.59
C GLY A 71 -2.90 -9.68 -3.00
N ALA A 72 -2.68 -8.37 -3.13
CA ALA A 72 -2.42 -7.77 -4.42
C ALA A 72 -1.00 -8.14 -4.89
N ALA A 73 -0.90 -8.82 -6.02
CA ALA A 73 0.41 -9.24 -6.52
C ALA A 73 1.15 -8.03 -7.15
N THR A 74 2.43 -7.87 -6.85
CA THR A 74 3.27 -8.89 -6.24
C THR A 74 3.53 -8.61 -4.76
N ALA A 75 3.62 -7.35 -4.35
CA ALA A 75 4.19 -6.97 -3.05
C ALA A 75 3.21 -7.17 -1.87
N GLY A 76 1.90 -7.20 -2.12
CA GLY A 76 0.90 -7.55 -1.10
C GLY A 76 0.85 -9.03 -0.74
N VAL A 77 1.36 -9.92 -1.61
CA VAL A 77 1.26 -11.38 -1.43
C VAL A 77 1.93 -11.88 -0.15
N PRO A 78 3.19 -11.55 0.16
CA PRO A 78 3.84 -12.04 1.38
C PRO A 78 3.11 -11.58 2.65
N TRP A 79 2.62 -10.35 2.69
CA TRP A 79 1.86 -9.82 3.82
C TRP A 79 0.52 -10.54 3.99
N ALA A 80 -0.21 -10.75 2.89
CA ALA A 80 -1.47 -11.50 2.91
C ALA A 80 -1.27 -12.93 3.38
N ALA A 81 -0.19 -13.60 2.96
CA ALA A 81 0.11 -14.97 3.39
C ALA A 81 0.32 -15.05 4.91
N MET A 82 1.10 -14.13 5.46
CA MET A 82 1.35 -14.09 6.90
C MET A 82 0.10 -13.71 7.71
N VAL A 83 -0.71 -12.76 7.20
CA VAL A 83 -2.00 -12.40 7.85
C VAL A 83 -2.96 -13.59 7.82
N ALA A 84 -3.10 -14.27 6.69
CA ALA A 84 -3.96 -15.45 6.55
C ALA A 84 -3.54 -16.58 7.49
N ASP A 85 -2.24 -16.84 7.60
CA ASP A 85 -1.69 -17.83 8.52
C ASP A 85 -2.03 -17.50 9.98
N HIS A 86 -1.81 -16.25 10.41
CA HIS A 86 -2.15 -15.81 11.77
C HIS A 86 -3.65 -15.88 12.07
N MET A 87 -4.50 -15.62 11.08
CA MET A 87 -5.96 -15.69 11.22
C MET A 87 -6.51 -17.10 10.99
N GLN A 88 -5.70 -18.06 10.56
CA GLN A 88 -6.09 -19.42 10.17
C GLN A 88 -7.20 -19.40 9.11
N LEU A 89 -7.07 -18.50 8.13
CA LEU A 89 -7.99 -18.31 7.02
C LEU A 89 -7.39 -18.77 5.69
N PRO A 90 -8.21 -19.19 4.71
CA PRO A 90 -7.74 -19.42 3.35
C PRO A 90 -7.17 -18.13 2.75
N MET A 91 -6.22 -18.31 1.81
CA MET A 91 -5.53 -17.21 1.15
C MET A 91 -5.60 -17.34 -0.36
N ALA A 92 -5.88 -16.21 -1.03
CA ALA A 92 -5.74 -16.05 -2.48
C ALA A 92 -4.77 -14.89 -2.79
N TYR A 93 -4.34 -14.77 -4.06
CA TYR A 93 -3.71 -13.54 -4.51
C TYR A 93 -4.23 -13.13 -5.88
N VAL A 94 -4.19 -11.83 -6.16
CA VAL A 94 -4.75 -11.27 -7.38
C VAL A 94 -3.62 -10.71 -8.24
N ARG A 95 -3.52 -11.17 -9.47
CA ARG A 95 -2.52 -10.70 -10.43
C ARG A 95 -2.94 -9.36 -11.02
N PRO A 96 -1.98 -8.48 -11.38
CA PRO A 96 -2.30 -7.19 -11.99
C PRO A 96 -2.97 -7.32 -13.36
N THR A 97 -2.72 -8.46 -14.06
CA THR A 97 -3.32 -8.78 -15.36
C THR A 97 -3.73 -10.26 -15.41
N PRO A 98 -4.78 -10.61 -16.18
CA PRO A 98 -5.16 -11.99 -16.42
C PRO A 98 -4.02 -12.79 -17.07
N LYS A 99 -4.04 -14.13 -16.92
CA LYS A 99 -3.13 -15.02 -17.65
C LYS A 99 -3.45 -15.01 -19.13
N ASN A 100 -2.40 -14.97 -19.96
CA ASN A 100 -2.55 -15.12 -21.42
C ASN A 100 -2.84 -16.58 -21.85
N HIS A 101 -2.71 -17.55 -20.93
CA HIS A 101 -2.89 -18.99 -21.16
C HIS A 101 -3.70 -19.62 -20.01
N GLY A 102 -4.43 -20.70 -20.30
CA GLY A 102 -5.30 -21.39 -19.36
C GLY A 102 -6.69 -20.75 -19.26
N MET A 103 -7.32 -20.80 -18.09
CA MET A 103 -8.68 -20.26 -17.87
C MET A 103 -8.75 -18.72 -17.78
N GLY A 104 -7.66 -18.00 -18.04
CA GLY A 104 -7.63 -16.52 -18.02
C GLY A 104 -7.90 -15.89 -16.64
N ARG A 105 -7.92 -16.69 -15.57
CA ARG A 105 -8.23 -16.19 -14.22
C ARG A 105 -7.16 -15.23 -13.72
N GLN A 106 -7.61 -14.18 -13.06
CA GLN A 106 -6.76 -13.18 -12.42
C GLN A 106 -6.54 -13.49 -10.94
N VAL A 107 -7.51 -14.14 -10.30
CA VAL A 107 -7.43 -14.62 -8.91
C VAL A 107 -6.79 -16.01 -8.90
N GLU A 108 -5.78 -16.18 -8.07
CA GLU A 108 -5.04 -17.44 -7.87
C GLU A 108 -5.26 -17.95 -6.45
N GLY A 109 -5.52 -19.25 -6.32
CA GLY A 109 -5.86 -19.89 -5.06
C GLY A 109 -7.30 -20.38 -5.05
N PRO A 110 -7.95 -20.46 -3.87
CA PRO A 110 -9.36 -20.86 -3.78
C PRO A 110 -10.26 -19.86 -4.50
N MET A 111 -11.45 -20.32 -4.92
CA MET A 111 -12.42 -19.40 -5.51
C MET A 111 -12.91 -18.40 -4.46
N ALA A 112 -13.01 -17.14 -4.86
CA ALA A 112 -13.44 -16.06 -3.96
C ALA A 112 -14.96 -15.97 -3.78
N LYS A 113 -15.74 -16.80 -4.50
CA LYS A 113 -17.20 -16.78 -4.47
C LYS A 113 -17.75 -16.94 -3.04
N ASP A 114 -18.71 -16.09 -2.70
CA ASP A 114 -19.41 -16.05 -1.41
C ASP A 114 -18.51 -15.74 -0.20
N HIS A 115 -17.23 -15.38 -0.41
CA HIS A 115 -16.33 -14.95 0.64
C HIS A 115 -16.43 -13.44 0.93
N CYS A 116 -16.29 -13.09 2.22
CA CYS A 116 -15.90 -11.74 2.63
C CYS A 116 -14.37 -11.65 2.59
N VAL A 117 -13.83 -10.87 1.67
CA VAL A 117 -12.40 -10.80 1.39
C VAL A 117 -11.81 -9.48 1.86
N VAL A 118 -10.81 -9.55 2.72
CA VAL A 118 -9.91 -8.41 3.00
C VAL A 118 -8.73 -8.50 2.04
N LEU A 119 -8.54 -7.43 1.24
CA LEU A 119 -7.44 -7.34 0.30
C LEU A 119 -6.26 -6.61 0.95
N ILE A 120 -5.07 -7.23 0.93
CA ILE A 120 -3.83 -6.67 1.47
C ILE A 120 -2.96 -6.13 0.34
N GLU A 121 -2.45 -4.92 0.53
CA GLU A 121 -1.51 -4.24 -0.37
C GLU A 121 -0.31 -3.73 0.43
N ASP A 122 0.82 -3.48 -0.20
CA ASP A 122 1.98 -2.87 0.45
C ASP A 122 1.99 -1.34 0.36
N LEU A 123 1.55 -0.79 -0.78
CA LEU A 123 1.62 0.64 -1.07
C LEU A 123 0.41 1.13 -1.87
N ILE A 124 -0.25 2.16 -1.40
CA ILE A 124 -1.26 2.90 -2.15
C ILE A 124 -0.65 4.20 -2.70
N SER A 125 -0.50 4.24 -4.02
CA SER A 125 -0.21 5.48 -4.78
C SER A 125 -1.53 6.08 -5.25
N THR A 126 -1.95 5.83 -6.49
CA THR A 126 -3.27 6.25 -7.01
C THR A 126 -4.40 5.28 -6.62
N GLY A 127 -4.09 4.10 -6.09
CA GLY A 127 -5.05 3.08 -5.71
C GLY A 127 -5.60 2.23 -6.87
N MET A 128 -5.31 2.58 -8.12
CA MET A 128 -5.92 1.92 -9.29
C MET A 128 -5.55 0.44 -9.43
N SER A 129 -4.33 0.02 -9.02
CA SER A 129 -3.94 -1.39 -9.02
C SER A 129 -4.75 -2.22 -8.02
N SER A 130 -4.87 -1.71 -6.80
CA SER A 130 -5.61 -2.37 -5.72
C SER A 130 -7.11 -2.44 -6.03
N LEU A 131 -7.67 -1.37 -6.61
CA LEU A 131 -9.07 -1.38 -7.04
C LEU A 131 -9.33 -2.41 -8.15
N ARG A 132 -8.45 -2.52 -9.16
CA ARG A 132 -8.57 -3.60 -10.17
C ARG A 132 -8.49 -4.99 -9.56
N CYS A 133 -7.65 -5.18 -8.54
CA CYS A 133 -7.61 -6.45 -7.79
C CYS A 133 -8.93 -6.71 -7.06
N ALA A 134 -9.50 -5.70 -6.41
CA ALA A 134 -10.78 -5.81 -5.73
C ALA A 134 -11.94 -6.09 -6.71
N GLU A 135 -11.94 -5.45 -7.87
CA GLU A 135 -12.90 -5.71 -8.95
C GLU A 135 -12.81 -7.15 -9.46
N ALA A 136 -11.60 -7.71 -9.64
CA ALA A 136 -11.42 -9.08 -10.04
C ALA A 136 -11.98 -10.08 -9.00
N LEU A 137 -11.82 -9.80 -7.71
CA LEU A 137 -12.40 -10.58 -6.63
C LEU A 137 -13.95 -10.49 -6.63
N ARG A 138 -14.49 -9.28 -6.81
CA ARG A 138 -15.94 -9.05 -6.92
C ARG A 138 -16.53 -9.74 -8.15
N ALA A 139 -15.81 -9.78 -9.27
CA ALA A 139 -16.23 -10.49 -10.47
C ALA A 139 -16.29 -12.01 -10.28
N GLU A 140 -15.54 -12.58 -9.33
CA GLU A 140 -15.69 -13.98 -8.90
C GLU A 140 -16.80 -14.20 -7.84
N GLY A 141 -17.54 -13.15 -7.45
CA GLY A 141 -18.64 -13.22 -6.49
C GLY A 141 -18.25 -12.97 -5.03
N ALA A 142 -17.08 -12.40 -4.77
CA ALA A 142 -16.69 -11.99 -3.44
C ALA A 142 -17.30 -10.65 -3.02
N THR A 143 -17.45 -10.46 -1.71
CA THR A 143 -17.59 -9.14 -1.10
C THR A 143 -16.21 -8.64 -0.69
N VAL A 144 -15.83 -7.42 -1.10
CA VAL A 144 -14.56 -6.80 -0.73
C VAL A 144 -14.85 -5.49 0.00
N PRO A 145 -14.97 -5.52 1.34
CA PRO A 145 -15.32 -4.33 2.13
C PRO A 145 -14.17 -3.32 2.24
N VAL A 146 -12.94 -3.81 2.19
CA VAL A 146 -11.76 -2.98 2.50
C VAL A 146 -10.51 -3.47 1.77
N VAL A 147 -9.64 -2.52 1.45
CA VAL A 147 -8.22 -2.73 1.18
C VAL A 147 -7.42 -2.23 2.40
N LEU A 148 -6.58 -3.09 2.96
CA LEU A 148 -5.64 -2.74 4.00
C LEU A 148 -4.25 -2.61 3.39
N ALA A 149 -3.57 -1.50 3.64
CA ALA A 149 -2.23 -1.29 3.12
C ALA A 149 -1.24 -0.87 4.21
N LEU A 150 0.04 -1.17 4.00
CA LEU A 150 1.09 -0.76 4.94
C LEU A 150 1.29 0.76 4.89
N PHE A 151 1.33 1.30 3.68
CA PHE A 151 1.64 2.71 3.46
C PHE A 151 0.81 3.32 2.32
N SER A 152 0.50 4.61 2.43
CA SER A 152 -0.14 5.39 1.36
C SER A 152 0.54 6.74 1.17
N TYR A 153 0.65 7.17 -0.09
CA TYR A 153 1.04 8.55 -0.39
C TYR A 153 -0.05 9.58 -0.05
N GLY A 154 -1.27 9.13 0.26
CA GLY A 154 -2.38 10.01 0.63
C GLY A 154 -2.80 10.94 -0.50
N LEU A 155 -2.67 10.53 -1.75
CA LEU A 155 -3.05 11.33 -2.92
C LEU A 155 -4.58 11.46 -2.99
N PRO A 156 -5.13 12.68 -3.25
CA PRO A 156 -6.57 12.91 -3.31
C PRO A 156 -7.30 12.01 -4.30
N GLN A 157 -6.67 11.69 -5.44
CA GLN A 157 -7.22 10.79 -6.44
C GLN A 157 -7.44 9.36 -5.92
N ALA A 158 -6.58 8.88 -5.02
CA ALA A 158 -6.78 7.57 -4.41
C ALA A 158 -8.03 7.56 -3.53
N THR A 159 -8.18 8.56 -2.66
CA THR A 159 -9.37 8.71 -1.80
C THR A 159 -10.65 8.78 -2.63
N ALA A 160 -10.67 9.58 -3.69
CA ALA A 160 -11.82 9.69 -4.58
C ALA A 160 -12.17 8.34 -5.24
N ALA A 161 -11.17 7.63 -5.79
CA ALA A 161 -11.37 6.36 -6.47
C ALA A 161 -11.90 5.26 -5.53
N PHE A 162 -11.40 5.16 -4.30
CA PHE A 162 -11.89 4.21 -3.30
C PHE A 162 -13.33 4.53 -2.87
N THR A 163 -13.65 5.82 -2.72
CA THR A 163 -15.00 6.27 -2.40
C THR A 163 -15.99 5.91 -3.52
N GLU A 164 -15.63 6.19 -4.78
CA GLU A 164 -16.45 5.86 -5.95
C GLU A 164 -16.66 4.34 -6.08
N ALA A 165 -15.64 3.55 -5.82
CA ALA A 165 -15.73 2.08 -5.85
C ALA A 165 -16.55 1.50 -4.69
N GLY A 166 -16.89 2.28 -3.66
CA GLY A 166 -17.55 1.80 -2.44
C GLY A 166 -16.71 0.75 -1.70
N ILE A 167 -15.38 0.97 -1.66
CA ILE A 167 -14.42 0.10 -0.96
C ILE A 167 -13.71 0.93 0.09
N GLY A 168 -13.67 0.44 1.33
CA GLY A 168 -12.89 1.07 2.40
C GLY A 168 -11.40 1.00 2.10
N LEU A 169 -10.67 2.05 2.47
CA LEU A 169 -9.21 2.06 2.49
C LEU A 169 -8.74 2.32 3.92
N SER A 170 -7.93 1.42 4.47
CA SER A 170 -7.25 1.61 5.75
C SER A 170 -5.76 1.39 5.58
N VAL A 171 -4.96 2.26 6.17
CA VAL A 171 -3.49 2.22 6.04
C VAL A 171 -2.83 2.27 7.40
N LEU A 172 -1.72 1.53 7.57
CA LEU A 172 -0.98 1.54 8.82
C LEU A 172 -0.19 2.83 9.02
N SER A 173 0.33 3.41 7.93
CA SER A 173 0.98 4.72 7.96
C SER A 173 0.79 5.46 6.65
N SER A 174 1.08 6.76 6.63
CA SER A 174 0.89 7.62 5.47
C SER A 174 2.08 8.55 5.23
N PHE A 175 2.14 9.11 4.04
CA PHE A 175 3.10 10.15 3.69
C PHE A 175 3.10 11.32 4.66
N GLU A 176 1.92 11.74 5.15
CA GLU A 176 1.81 12.86 6.09
C GLU A 176 2.49 12.55 7.42
N VAL A 177 2.23 11.35 7.97
CA VAL A 177 2.87 10.88 9.21
C VAL A 177 4.37 10.72 9.02
N LEU A 178 4.80 10.18 7.87
CA LEU A 178 6.19 9.98 7.53
C LEU A 178 6.95 11.31 7.37
N ALA A 179 6.35 12.31 6.72
CA ALA A 179 6.96 13.63 6.56
C ALA A 179 7.14 14.32 7.92
N ALA A 180 6.14 14.23 8.81
CA ALA A 180 6.24 14.76 10.18
C ALA A 180 7.31 14.03 11.01
N GLU A 181 7.46 12.71 10.83
CA GLU A 181 8.51 11.94 11.51
C GLU A 181 9.90 12.28 10.96
N ALA A 182 10.05 12.46 9.64
CA ALA A 182 11.29 12.88 9.02
C ALA A 182 11.74 14.28 9.47
N GLU A 183 10.79 15.21 9.65
CA GLU A 183 11.02 16.52 10.26
C GLU A 183 11.52 16.39 11.70
N THR A 184 10.83 15.62 12.53
CA THR A 184 11.20 15.39 13.94
C THR A 184 12.62 14.83 14.07
N ARG A 185 13.05 13.99 13.11
CA ARG A 185 14.38 13.37 13.06
C ARG A 185 15.44 14.25 12.41
N GLY A 186 15.09 15.43 11.91
CA GLY A 186 16.04 16.33 11.21
C GLY A 186 16.53 15.79 9.86
N ILE A 187 15.79 14.87 9.23
CA ILE A 187 16.10 14.30 7.90
C ILE A 187 15.80 15.32 6.80
N LEU A 188 14.85 16.21 7.04
CA LEU A 188 14.43 17.26 6.12
C LEU A 188 14.64 18.63 6.74
N ASP A 189 15.22 19.53 5.98
CA ASP A 189 15.23 20.96 6.27
C ASP A 189 13.94 21.65 5.79
N ALA A 190 13.83 22.96 6.02
CA ALA A 190 12.64 23.73 5.64
C ALA A 190 12.37 23.73 4.12
N GLU A 191 13.45 23.72 3.30
CA GLU A 191 13.34 23.67 1.83
C GLU A 191 12.82 22.31 1.38
N GLY A 192 13.35 21.23 1.93
CA GLY A 192 12.89 19.87 1.66
C GLY A 192 11.42 19.64 2.05
N GLN A 193 11.00 20.17 3.19
CA GLN A 193 9.61 20.12 3.63
C GLN A 193 8.67 20.88 2.67
N ALA A 194 9.05 22.07 2.23
CA ALA A 194 8.29 22.85 1.26
C ALA A 194 8.14 22.08 -0.06
N ALA A 195 9.24 21.49 -0.56
CA ALA A 195 9.23 20.71 -1.79
C ALA A 195 8.33 19.45 -1.70
N LEU A 196 8.28 18.78 -0.55
CA LEU A 196 7.36 17.66 -0.31
C LEU A 196 5.90 18.10 -0.32
N LYS A 197 5.59 19.23 0.30
CA LYS A 197 4.25 19.80 0.34
C LYS A 197 3.77 20.18 -1.06
N ASP A 198 4.62 20.83 -1.85
CA ASP A 198 4.34 21.22 -3.23
C ASP A 198 4.10 19.99 -4.13
N TRP A 199 4.92 18.95 -3.98
CA TRP A 199 4.73 17.69 -4.70
C TRP A 199 3.37 17.05 -4.40
N ARG A 200 2.97 17.03 -3.13
CA ARG A 200 1.69 16.43 -2.73
C ARG A 200 0.49 17.22 -3.28
N ALA A 201 0.60 18.53 -3.43
CA ALA A 201 -0.45 19.37 -3.98
C ALA A 201 -0.73 19.06 -5.46
N ASP A 202 0.32 18.90 -6.27
CA ASP A 202 0.23 18.50 -7.67
C ASP A 202 1.48 17.72 -8.12
N THR A 203 1.38 16.41 -8.06
CA THR A 203 2.49 15.50 -8.40
C THR A 203 2.95 15.62 -9.84
N VAL A 204 2.03 15.90 -10.77
CA VAL A 204 2.31 16.01 -12.22
C VAL A 204 2.96 17.33 -12.54
N ALA A 205 2.39 18.45 -12.11
CA ALA A 205 2.99 19.77 -12.32
C ALA A 205 4.38 19.85 -11.67
N TRP A 206 4.53 19.31 -10.46
CA TRP A 206 5.80 19.26 -9.76
C TRP A 206 6.86 18.44 -10.53
N SER A 207 6.46 17.31 -11.10
CA SER A 207 7.32 16.47 -11.94
C SER A 207 7.79 17.21 -13.19
N ARG A 208 6.85 17.80 -13.94
CA ARG A 208 7.14 18.57 -15.17
C ARG A 208 8.10 19.72 -14.92
N ALA A 209 7.93 20.45 -13.83
CA ALA A 209 8.83 21.55 -13.44
C ALA A 209 10.27 21.08 -13.19
N ARG A 210 10.51 19.76 -13.04
CA ARG A 210 11.82 19.14 -12.80
C ARG A 210 12.27 18.21 -13.94
N GLY A 211 11.68 18.37 -15.13
CA GLY A 211 12.06 17.62 -16.33
C GLY A 211 11.57 16.16 -16.34
N GLY A 212 10.53 15.85 -15.57
CA GLY A 212 9.83 14.57 -15.65
C GLY A 212 8.65 14.59 -16.62
N ALA A 213 8.01 13.42 -16.77
CA ALA A 213 6.80 13.26 -17.59
C ALA A 213 5.62 14.05 -17.01
#